data_f363a6c50b1fd091004b37bb8fa630ff
#
_entry.id   f363a6c50b1fd091004b37bb8fa630ff
#
_cell.length_a   1.000
_cell.length_b   1.000
_cell.length_c   1.000
_cell.angle_alpha   90.00
_cell.angle_beta   90.00
_cell.angle_gamma   90.00
#
_symmetry.space_group_name_H-M   'P 1'
#
loop_
_entity.id
_entity.type
_entity.pdbx_description
1 polymer ?
#
loop_
_entity_poly.entity_id
_entity_poly.type
_entity_poly.pdbx_seq_one_letter_code
_entity_poly.pdbx_strand_id
1 'polypeptide(L)' 'MKNNIRVERAILRITQQQLAELIGVSRQTINAIEADKYVPSTVLALKIAKVCNKKVEEIFYLEDSD' A
#
# COMPACT_ATOMS: atom_id res chain seq x y z
N MET A 1 -0.36 -11.54 -3.89
CA MET A 1 -0.11 -10.92 -2.57
C MET A 1 -1.26 -10.02 -2.21
N LYS A 2 -1.74 -10.12 -0.99
CA LYS A 2 -2.82 -9.30 -0.45
C LYS A 2 -2.27 -8.14 0.37
N ASN A 3 -3.11 -7.16 0.65
CA ASN A 3 -2.71 -6.02 1.47
C ASN A 3 -3.90 -5.40 2.23
N ASN A 4 -3.57 -4.60 3.22
CA ASN A 4 -4.53 -3.87 4.05
C ASN A 4 -4.42 -2.35 3.83
N ILE A 5 -3.93 -1.91 2.67
CA ILE A 5 -3.70 -0.48 2.41
C ILE A 5 -4.99 0.32 2.57
N ARG A 6 -6.10 -0.20 2.04
CA ARG A 6 -7.39 0.50 2.15
C ARG A 6 -7.80 0.73 3.61
N VAL A 7 -7.59 -0.29 4.45
CA VAL A 7 -7.88 -0.19 5.89
C VAL A 7 -6.97 0.84 6.55
N GLU A 8 -5.67 0.81 6.24
CA GLU A 8 -4.71 1.75 6.80
C GLU A 8 -5.01 3.18 6.35
N ARG A 9 -5.39 3.38 5.09
CA ARG A 9 -5.82 4.70 4.61
C ARG A 9 -7.04 5.20 5.38
N ALA A 10 -8.00 4.32 5.62
CA ALA A 10 -9.20 4.68 6.37
C ALA A 10 -8.86 5.12 7.80
N ILE A 11 -7.94 4.40 8.45
CA ILE A 11 -7.45 4.77 9.78
C ILE A 11 -6.78 6.14 9.75
N LEU A 12 -5.95 6.39 8.74
CA LEU A 12 -5.23 7.65 8.58
C LEU A 12 -6.12 8.77 8.01
N ARG A 13 -7.30 8.43 7.51
CA ARG A 13 -8.24 9.35 6.87
C ARG A 13 -7.64 10.06 5.66
N ILE A 14 -6.92 9.30 4.83
CA ILE A 14 -6.34 9.82 3.60
C ILE A 14 -6.90 9.10 2.39
N THR A 15 -6.93 9.81 1.26
CA THR A 15 -7.38 9.28 -0.03
C THR A 15 -6.24 8.53 -0.72
N GLN A 16 -6.58 7.77 -1.78
CA GLN A 16 -5.57 7.16 -2.65
C GLN A 16 -4.63 8.22 -3.21
N GLN A 17 -5.17 9.36 -3.63
CA GLN A 17 -4.36 10.46 -4.19
C GLN A 17 -3.39 11.02 -3.14
N GLN A 18 -3.85 11.21 -1.92
CA GLN A 18 -3.00 11.70 -0.84
C GLN A 18 -1.87 10.72 -0.52
N LEU A 19 -2.18 9.42 -0.46
CA LEU A 19 -1.14 8.42 -0.24
C LEU A 19 -0.15 8.40 -1.40
N ALA A 20 -0.64 8.46 -2.63
CA ALA A 20 0.20 8.51 -3.83
C ALA A 20 1.18 9.68 -3.77
N GLU A 21 0.70 10.87 -3.39
CA GLU A 21 1.55 12.05 -3.25
C GLU A 21 2.61 11.88 -2.17
N LEU A 22 2.25 11.28 -1.05
CA LEU A 22 3.18 11.06 0.06
C LEU A 22 4.34 10.15 -0.31
N ILE A 23 4.11 9.17 -1.18
CA ILE A 23 5.15 8.19 -1.55
C ILE A 23 5.69 8.39 -2.97
N GLY A 24 5.21 9.42 -3.68
CA GLY A 24 5.77 9.81 -4.97
C GLY A 24 5.38 8.94 -6.15
N VAL A 25 4.15 8.44 -6.17
CA VAL A 25 3.62 7.64 -7.29
C VAL A 25 2.29 8.20 -7.76
N SER A 26 1.74 7.64 -8.84
CA SER A 26 0.43 8.04 -9.33
C SER A 26 -0.68 7.38 -8.50
N ARG A 27 -1.87 7.99 -8.52
CA ARG A 27 -3.06 7.40 -7.91
C ARG A 27 -3.38 6.03 -8.51
N GLN A 28 -3.17 5.88 -9.83
CA GLN A 28 -3.41 4.61 -10.52
C GLN A 28 -2.54 3.48 -9.94
N THR A 29 -1.31 3.79 -9.55
CA THR A 29 -0.42 2.82 -8.90
C THR A 29 -1.02 2.34 -7.59
N ILE A 30 -1.49 3.26 -6.74
CA ILE A 30 -2.12 2.89 -5.46
C ILE A 30 -3.37 2.06 -5.71
N ASN A 31 -4.20 2.46 -6.66
CA ASN A 31 -5.42 1.72 -7.01
C ASN A 31 -5.07 0.27 -7.42
N ALA A 32 -4.08 0.11 -8.28
CA ALA A 32 -3.65 -1.21 -8.76
C ALA A 32 -3.11 -2.08 -7.62
N ILE A 33 -2.35 -1.50 -6.70
CA ILE A 33 -1.83 -2.23 -5.54
C ILE A 33 -2.98 -2.68 -4.65
N GLU A 34 -3.91 -1.78 -4.33
CA GLU A 34 -5.06 -2.11 -3.47
C GLU A 34 -5.95 -3.18 -4.08
N ALA A 35 -6.03 -3.22 -5.42
CA ALA A 35 -6.82 -4.21 -6.14
C ALA A 35 -6.08 -5.54 -6.36
N ASP A 36 -4.90 -5.71 -5.78
CA ASP A 36 -4.04 -6.89 -5.93
C ASP A 36 -3.58 -7.15 -7.37
N LYS A 37 -3.60 -6.11 -8.21
CA LYS A 37 -3.19 -6.20 -9.62
C LYS A 37 -1.73 -5.87 -9.84
N TYR A 38 -1.08 -5.28 -8.86
CA TYR A 38 0.30 -4.86 -8.94
C TYR A 38 0.98 -5.09 -7.59
N VAL A 39 2.10 -5.81 -7.63
CA VAL A 39 2.93 -6.04 -6.43
C VAL A 39 3.95 -4.90 -6.36
N PRO A 40 3.94 -4.11 -5.28
CA PRO A 40 4.87 -2.99 -5.18
C PRO A 40 6.31 -3.46 -5.06
N SER A 41 7.25 -2.63 -5.52
CA SER A 41 8.67 -2.85 -5.27
C SER A 41 8.94 -2.81 -3.76
N THR A 42 10.08 -3.35 -3.35
CA THR A 42 10.49 -3.30 -1.94
C THR A 42 10.54 -1.85 -1.43
N VAL A 43 11.08 -0.94 -2.23
CA VAL A 43 11.16 0.47 -1.85
C VAL A 43 9.77 1.05 -1.62
N LEU A 44 8.84 0.77 -2.53
CA LEU A 44 7.48 1.29 -2.44
C LEU A 44 6.75 0.71 -1.24
N ALA A 45 6.89 -0.59 -1.00
CA ALA A 45 6.29 -1.26 0.16
C ALA A 45 6.80 -0.65 1.47
N LEU A 46 8.10 -0.38 1.56
CA LEU A 46 8.70 0.24 2.75
C LEU A 46 8.21 1.68 2.95
N LYS A 47 8.03 2.44 1.87
CA LYS A 47 7.47 3.79 1.95
C LYS A 47 6.04 3.78 2.48
N ILE A 48 5.22 2.86 1.98
CA ILE A 48 3.84 2.70 2.44
C ILE A 48 3.82 2.35 3.93
N ALA A 49 4.65 1.39 4.34
CA ALA A 49 4.74 0.97 5.74
C ALA A 49 5.14 2.14 6.64
N LYS A 50 6.08 2.97 6.19
CA LYS A 50 6.52 4.14 6.93
C LYS A 50 5.39 5.16 7.11
N VAL A 51 4.62 5.43 6.07
CA VAL A 51 3.47 6.34 6.15
C VAL A 51 2.44 5.82 7.14
N CYS A 52 2.19 4.50 7.13
CA CYS A 52 1.23 3.86 8.01
C CYS A 52 1.75 3.66 9.43
N ASN A 53 3.06 3.88 9.65
CA ASN A 53 3.74 3.62 10.93
C ASN A 53 3.53 2.17 11.39
N LYS A 54 3.69 1.24 10.47
CA LYS A 54 3.53 -0.19 10.70
C LYS A 54 4.63 -0.96 9.99
N LYS A 55 4.79 -2.23 10.36
CA LYS A 55 5.72 -3.12 9.66
C LYS A 55 5.14 -3.53 8.32
N VAL A 56 6.01 -3.82 7.35
CA VAL A 56 5.58 -4.27 6.01
C VAL A 56 4.67 -5.48 6.11
N GLU A 57 4.99 -6.45 6.93
CA GLU A 57 4.21 -7.68 7.08
C GLU A 57 2.86 -7.48 7.79
N GLU A 58 2.63 -6.32 8.38
CA GLU A 58 1.33 -5.95 8.92
C GLU A 58 0.41 -5.38 7.85
N ILE A 59 0.99 -4.94 6.71
CA ILE A 59 0.26 -4.32 5.62
C ILE A 59 0.14 -5.26 4.43
N PHE A 60 1.22 -5.98 4.09
CA PHE A 60 1.28 -6.90 2.96
C PHE A 60 1.46 -8.33 3.49
N TYR A 61 0.76 -9.26 2.88
CA TYR A 61 0.88 -10.67 3.26
C TYR A 61 0.74 -11.57 2.03
N LEU A 62 1.44 -12.71 2.13
CA LEU A 62 1.49 -13.67 1.04
C LEU A 62 0.20 -14.49 0.96
N GLU A 63 -0.17 -14.83 -0.27
CA GLU A 63 -1.20 -15.82 -0.54
C GLU A 63 -0.51 -17.17 -0.81
N ASP A 64 -1.30 -18.25 -0.76
CA ASP A 64 -0.77 -19.59 -1.04
C ASP A 64 -0.18 -19.68 -2.45
N SER A 65 -0.69 -18.89 -3.40
CA SER A 65 -0.22 -18.86 -4.77
C SER A 65 1.07 -18.05 -4.98
N ASP A 66 1.51 -17.32 -3.98
CA ASP A 66 2.72 -16.47 -4.10
C ASP A 66 4.03 -17.27 -3.98
#